data_47ae73ab0858fdc5fb658d55a155bf03
#
_entry.id   47ae73ab0858fdc5fb658d55a155bf03
#
_cell.length_a   1.000
_cell.length_b   1.000
_cell.length_c   1.000
_cell.angle_alpha   90.00
_cell.angle_beta   90.00
_cell.angle_gamma   90.00
#
_symmetry.space_group_name_H-M   'P 1'
#
loop_
_entity.id
_entity.type
_entity.pdbx_description
1 polymer ?
#
loop_
_entity_poly.entity_id
_entity_poly.type
_entity_poly.pdbx_seq_one_letter_code
_entity_poly.pdbx_strand_id
1 'polypeptide(L)'
;MINNDFKLWIEFPPGRDLAEKLEEMGLDANDLAARMGYTPKAVNDILQGNSRITPDVAVMLEMITGIPADYWLRSQIAYDEYVARERVKASLSDQSLWKKSFPAEVNVREWVQYNKGDEKSLMPLLKFFAVASPQAWDGYYKDAKLKVAFRISLADVKDPYATSAWIRRGEILADRDPMEKQEQIPVRKRVKAALPEIIAFAAANKVRPKGKKRITYWTPEAEVVDDCMTGLQEICRKIGIRVLFVQNFKCAPIYGMYRWYKDVPLIQLHDRFEKRATMWFTFFHELAHVLYHGKKGICLQNIEITHNFPEKEDEANCFAQKCMVDAGFTM
;
A
#
# COMPACT_ATOMS: atom_id res chain seq x y z
N MET A 1 6.53 -19.42 17.63
CA MET A 1 7.36 -18.32 18.19
C MET A 1 6.41 -17.33 18.83
N ILE A 2 6.45 -17.20 20.13
CA ILE A 2 5.65 -16.22 20.88
C ILE A 2 6.32 -14.87 20.61
N ASN A 3 5.66 -14.04 19.80
CA ASN A 3 6.08 -12.64 19.59
C ASN A 3 5.77 -11.90 20.91
N ASN A 4 6.76 -11.79 21.75
CA ASN A 4 6.66 -11.03 22.99
C ASN A 4 6.94 -9.56 22.65
N ASP A 5 5.96 -8.90 21.98
CA ASP A 5 5.98 -7.46 21.74
C ASP A 5 5.70 -6.71 23.06
N PHE A 6 6.60 -6.85 23.99
CA PHE A 6 6.64 -6.02 25.18
C PHE A 6 7.16 -4.64 24.76
N LYS A 7 6.27 -3.78 24.27
CA LYS A 7 6.58 -2.37 24.06
C LYS A 7 6.65 -1.69 25.41
N LEU A 8 7.86 -1.40 25.85
CA LEU A 8 8.07 -0.48 26.96
C LEU A 8 7.53 0.90 26.51
N TRP A 9 6.39 1.30 27.05
CA TRP A 9 5.87 2.66 26.86
C TRP A 9 6.60 3.56 27.85
N ILE A 10 7.64 4.24 27.40
CA ILE A 10 8.37 5.19 28.22
C ILE A 10 7.85 6.60 27.89
N GLU A 11 6.96 7.10 28.73
CA GLU A 11 6.39 8.47 28.62
C GLU A 11 7.34 9.52 29.21
N PHE A 12 8.37 9.08 29.94
CA PHE A 12 9.30 9.95 30.64
C PHE A 12 10.72 9.80 30.09
N PRO A 13 11.51 10.89 30.11
CA PRO A 13 12.90 10.82 29.70
C PRO A 13 13.71 9.93 30.65
N PRO A 14 14.73 9.21 30.19
CA PRO A 14 15.56 8.31 31.00
C PRO A 14 16.33 9.07 32.09
N GLY A 15 16.43 10.41 32.02
CA GLY A 15 16.92 11.26 33.06
C GLY A 15 16.16 11.14 34.39
N ARG A 16 14.86 10.72 34.34
CA ARG A 16 14.10 10.45 35.55
C ARG A 16 14.59 9.19 36.26
N ASP A 17 14.83 8.10 35.55
CA ASP A 17 15.40 6.88 36.13
C ASP A 17 16.80 7.13 36.70
N LEU A 18 17.55 8.02 36.01
CA LEU A 18 18.86 8.45 36.49
C LEU A 18 18.72 9.25 37.78
N ALA A 19 17.75 10.16 37.88
CA ALA A 19 17.53 10.93 39.11
C ALA A 19 17.17 10.03 40.29
N GLU A 20 16.28 9.05 40.09
CA GLU A 20 15.90 8.07 41.10
C GLU A 20 17.14 7.24 41.55
N LYS A 21 17.99 6.84 40.60
CA LYS A 21 19.22 6.08 40.90
C LYS A 21 20.23 6.90 41.66
N LEU A 22 20.38 8.18 41.34
CA LEU A 22 21.27 9.09 42.09
C LEU A 22 20.78 9.28 43.56
N GLU A 23 19.47 9.40 43.76
CA GLU A 23 18.86 9.48 45.08
C GLU A 23 19.17 8.22 45.91
N GLU A 24 19.00 7.02 45.32
CA GLU A 24 19.37 5.75 45.96
C GLU A 24 20.86 5.69 46.37
N MET A 25 21.72 6.31 45.57
CA MET A 25 23.16 6.35 45.80
C MET A 25 23.60 7.50 46.76
N GLY A 26 22.68 8.38 47.15
CA GLY A 26 22.97 9.56 47.94
C GLY A 26 23.85 10.59 47.22
N LEU A 27 23.74 10.65 45.87
CA LEU A 27 24.46 11.57 45.00
C LEU A 27 23.56 12.66 44.48
N ASP A 28 24.08 13.88 44.34
CA ASP A 28 23.41 14.96 43.66
C ASP A 28 23.94 15.19 42.23
N ALA A 29 23.32 16.13 41.51
CA ALA A 29 23.73 16.47 40.14
C ALA A 29 25.15 17.04 40.05
N ASN A 30 25.63 17.69 41.10
CA ASN A 30 27.00 18.24 41.16
C ASN A 30 28.01 17.10 41.35
N ASP A 31 27.68 16.13 42.22
CA ASP A 31 28.51 14.93 42.42
C ASP A 31 28.65 14.14 41.13
N LEU A 32 27.52 13.94 40.42
CA LEU A 32 27.55 13.27 39.14
C LEU A 32 28.36 14.03 38.10
N ALA A 33 28.19 15.35 38.02
CA ALA A 33 28.92 16.21 37.08
C ALA A 33 30.44 16.14 37.34
N ALA A 34 30.85 16.19 38.59
CA ALA A 34 32.25 16.06 38.99
C ALA A 34 32.84 14.70 38.58
N ARG A 35 32.07 13.59 38.76
CA ARG A 35 32.48 12.22 38.38
C ARG A 35 32.57 12.01 36.88
N MET A 36 31.70 12.67 36.12
CA MET A 36 31.69 12.60 34.65
C MET A 36 32.67 13.58 33.99
N GLY A 37 33.21 14.53 34.71
CA GLY A 37 33.98 15.65 34.12
C GLY A 37 33.08 16.60 33.30
N TYR A 38 31.81 16.70 33.65
CA TYR A 38 30.81 17.54 33.01
C TYR A 38 30.49 18.77 33.87
N THR A 39 29.76 19.72 33.29
CA THR A 39 29.23 20.84 34.08
C THR A 39 27.92 20.41 34.76
N PRO A 40 27.59 20.96 35.96
CA PRO A 40 26.30 20.72 36.61
C PRO A 40 25.10 21.03 35.70
N LYS A 41 25.21 22.04 34.86
CA LYS A 41 24.18 22.39 33.86
C LYS A 41 23.94 21.25 32.86
N ALA A 42 25.02 20.68 32.32
CA ALA A 42 24.91 19.59 31.35
C ALA A 42 24.24 18.34 31.95
N VAL A 43 24.55 18.01 33.21
CA VAL A 43 23.92 16.92 33.96
C VAL A 43 22.44 17.23 34.23
N ASN A 44 22.10 18.45 34.65
CA ASN A 44 20.73 18.85 34.88
C ASN A 44 19.90 18.79 33.56
N ASP A 45 20.47 19.16 32.42
CA ASP A 45 19.82 19.03 31.11
C ASP A 45 19.55 17.57 30.79
N ILE A 46 20.41 16.62 31.15
CA ILE A 46 20.18 15.18 30.99
C ILE A 46 19.04 14.71 31.92
N LEU A 47 19.10 15.08 33.21
CA LEU A 47 18.10 14.70 34.21
C LEU A 47 16.69 15.20 33.84
N GLN A 48 16.59 16.38 33.25
CA GLN A 48 15.34 16.98 32.79
C GLN A 48 14.89 16.50 31.41
N GLY A 49 15.70 15.72 30.70
CA GLY A 49 15.41 15.28 29.35
C GLY A 49 15.64 16.34 28.26
N ASN A 50 16.26 17.48 28.60
CA ASN A 50 16.63 18.52 27.64
C ASN A 50 17.86 18.13 26.79
N SER A 51 18.70 17.24 27.33
CA SER A 51 19.81 16.60 26.60
C SER A 51 19.66 15.09 26.59
N ARG A 52 20.06 14.47 25.48
CA ARG A 52 20.00 13.03 25.31
C ARG A 52 21.13 12.30 25.98
N ILE A 53 20.87 11.09 26.45
CA ILE A 53 21.92 10.16 26.86
C ILE A 53 22.54 9.59 25.57
N THR A 54 23.77 10.07 25.26
CA THR A 54 24.60 9.57 24.16
C THR A 54 25.31 8.27 24.55
N PRO A 55 25.87 7.49 23.59
CA PRO A 55 26.65 6.31 23.90
C PRO A 55 27.80 6.59 24.92
N ASP A 56 28.50 7.70 24.76
CA ASP A 56 29.60 8.08 25.68
C ASP A 56 29.04 8.35 27.09
N VAL A 57 27.93 9.08 27.19
CA VAL A 57 27.26 9.33 28.48
C VAL A 57 26.76 8.03 29.09
N ALA A 58 26.20 7.12 28.32
CA ALA A 58 25.72 5.84 28.81
C ALA A 58 26.82 4.96 29.40
N VAL A 59 27.98 4.93 28.76
CA VAL A 59 29.18 4.22 29.29
C VAL A 59 29.68 4.87 30.59
N MET A 60 29.72 6.22 30.70
CA MET A 60 30.05 6.90 31.92
C MET A 60 29.06 6.61 33.04
N LEU A 61 27.77 6.57 32.72
CA LEU A 61 26.73 6.23 33.69
C LEU A 61 26.87 4.78 34.17
N GLU A 62 27.20 3.83 33.27
CA GLU A 62 27.49 2.46 33.69
C GLU A 62 28.62 2.37 34.69
N MET A 63 29.72 3.08 34.44
CA MET A 63 30.88 3.12 35.38
C MET A 63 30.51 3.69 36.74
N ILE A 64 29.58 4.64 36.81
CA ILE A 64 29.23 5.35 38.05
C ILE A 64 28.09 4.63 38.79
N THR A 65 27.04 4.22 38.07
CA THR A 65 25.81 3.68 38.64
C THR A 65 25.77 2.14 38.70
N GLY A 66 26.64 1.46 37.94
CA GLY A 66 26.61 0.02 37.78
C GLY A 66 25.46 -0.48 36.88
N ILE A 67 24.61 0.41 36.35
CA ILE A 67 23.54 0.06 35.42
C ILE A 67 24.14 0.01 34.02
N PRO A 68 23.96 -1.11 33.27
CA PRO A 68 24.57 -1.28 31.95
C PRO A 68 24.23 -0.15 30.97
N ALA A 69 25.21 0.27 30.16
CA ALA A 69 25.03 1.31 29.13
C ALA A 69 23.88 1.01 28.18
N ASP A 70 23.69 -0.27 27.86
CA ASP A 70 22.59 -0.75 27.03
C ASP A 70 21.18 -0.40 27.58
N TYR A 71 21.01 -0.43 28.90
CA TYR A 71 19.77 0.01 29.57
C TYR A 71 19.47 1.48 29.25
N TRP A 72 20.44 2.35 29.46
CA TRP A 72 20.30 3.79 29.24
C TRP A 72 19.99 4.10 27.77
N LEU A 73 20.68 3.43 26.86
CA LEU A 73 20.48 3.63 25.42
C LEU A 73 19.11 3.15 24.95
N ARG A 74 18.65 2.00 25.43
CA ARG A 74 17.30 1.51 25.09
C ARG A 74 16.20 2.41 25.64
N SER A 75 16.35 2.90 26.87
CA SER A 75 15.42 3.85 27.48
C SER A 75 15.37 5.16 26.66
N GLN A 76 16.52 5.68 26.25
CA GLN A 76 16.59 6.88 25.40
C GLN A 76 15.93 6.67 24.06
N ILE A 77 16.19 5.56 23.39
CA ILE A 77 15.58 5.24 22.08
C ILE A 77 14.06 5.13 22.20
N ALA A 78 13.56 4.46 23.24
CA ALA A 78 12.15 4.30 23.48
C ALA A 78 11.43 5.64 23.73
N TYR A 79 12.07 6.52 24.52
CA TYR A 79 11.57 7.87 24.76
C TYR A 79 11.58 8.73 23.48
N ASP A 80 12.65 8.69 22.70
CA ASP A 80 12.74 9.42 21.44
C ASP A 80 11.67 8.96 20.44
N GLU A 81 11.41 7.65 20.37
CA GLU A 81 10.33 7.10 19.54
C GLU A 81 8.97 7.62 20.02
N TYR A 82 8.71 7.63 21.32
CA TYR A 82 7.46 8.16 21.87
C TYR A 82 7.27 9.64 21.52
N VAL A 83 8.26 10.48 21.76
CA VAL A 83 8.21 11.92 21.44
C VAL A 83 7.99 12.14 19.93
N ALA A 84 8.71 11.39 19.10
CA ALA A 84 8.54 11.47 17.64
C ALA A 84 7.13 11.10 17.21
N ARG A 85 6.53 10.05 17.78
CA ARG A 85 5.15 9.63 17.48
C ARG A 85 4.14 10.69 17.91
N GLU A 86 4.28 11.26 19.11
CA GLU A 86 3.39 12.32 19.59
C GLU A 86 3.50 13.58 18.71
N ARG A 87 4.70 13.95 18.27
CA ARG A 87 4.90 15.05 17.34
C ARG A 87 4.23 14.80 16.00
N VAL A 88 4.35 13.59 15.45
CA VAL A 88 3.65 13.21 14.21
C VAL A 88 2.14 13.24 14.40
N LYS A 89 1.61 12.69 15.49
CA LYS A 89 0.16 12.76 15.79
C LYS A 89 -0.33 14.21 15.86
N ALA A 90 0.38 15.07 16.57
CA ALA A 90 0.06 16.49 16.69
C ALA A 90 0.05 17.19 15.30
N SER A 91 1.05 16.92 14.46
CA SER A 91 1.13 17.52 13.11
C SER A 91 0.02 17.05 12.17
N LEU A 92 -0.58 15.90 12.43
CA LEU A 92 -1.67 15.32 11.63
C LEU A 92 -3.06 15.69 12.14
N SER A 93 -3.19 16.25 13.36
CA SER A 93 -4.49 16.55 13.99
C SER A 93 -5.34 17.50 13.15
N ASP A 94 -4.72 18.51 12.54
CA ASP A 94 -5.40 19.53 11.75
C ASP A 94 -5.75 19.06 10.33
N GLN A 95 -5.29 17.87 9.92
CA GLN A 95 -5.48 17.34 8.58
C GLN A 95 -6.60 16.29 8.49
N SER A 96 -7.50 16.25 9.46
CA SER A 96 -8.62 15.29 9.52
C SER A 96 -9.56 15.36 8.31
N LEU A 97 -9.64 16.52 7.63
CA LEU A 97 -10.42 16.70 6.40
C LEU A 97 -9.91 15.83 5.26
N TRP A 98 -8.59 15.58 5.17
CA TRP A 98 -8.02 14.71 4.14
C TRP A 98 -8.58 13.29 4.20
N LYS A 99 -8.78 12.74 5.41
CA LYS A 99 -9.42 11.42 5.60
C LYS A 99 -10.83 11.37 5.03
N LYS A 100 -11.60 12.47 5.14
CA LYS A 100 -12.97 12.56 4.63
C LYS A 100 -13.05 12.57 3.11
N SER A 101 -11.94 12.84 2.42
CA SER A 101 -11.88 12.80 0.96
C SER A 101 -11.93 11.37 0.40
N PHE A 102 -11.60 10.36 1.22
CA PHE A 102 -11.65 8.97 0.80
C PHE A 102 -13.04 8.37 0.99
N PRO A 103 -13.46 7.46 0.09
CA PRO A 103 -14.73 6.76 0.25
C PRO A 103 -14.81 6.01 1.58
N ALA A 104 -15.94 6.09 2.25
CA ALA A 104 -16.16 5.39 3.52
C ALA A 104 -15.94 3.87 3.40
N GLU A 105 -16.19 3.32 2.20
CA GLU A 105 -15.97 1.90 1.89
C GLU A 105 -14.53 1.43 2.09
N VAL A 106 -13.52 2.31 2.01
CA VAL A 106 -12.12 1.96 2.31
C VAL A 106 -11.97 1.43 3.73
N ASN A 107 -12.65 2.06 4.68
CA ASN A 107 -12.66 1.66 6.08
C ASN A 107 -13.53 0.41 6.30
N VAL A 108 -14.70 0.41 5.70
CA VAL A 108 -15.70 -0.64 5.87
C VAL A 108 -15.25 -1.97 5.25
N ARG A 109 -14.45 -1.93 4.20
CA ARG A 109 -13.86 -3.13 3.56
C ARG A 109 -12.61 -3.63 4.28
N GLU A 110 -12.30 -3.09 5.45
CA GLU A 110 -11.11 -3.44 6.22
C GLU A 110 -9.79 -3.33 5.43
N TRP A 111 -9.79 -2.54 4.36
CA TRP A 111 -8.55 -2.24 3.64
C TRP A 111 -7.58 -1.44 4.51
N VAL A 112 -8.15 -0.63 5.40
CA VAL A 112 -7.42 0.13 6.41
C VAL A 112 -7.80 -0.41 7.80
N GLN A 113 -6.82 -0.91 8.54
CA GLN A 113 -7.05 -1.43 9.88
C GLN A 113 -6.88 -0.31 10.91
N TYR A 114 -7.93 -0.04 11.67
CA TYR A 114 -7.93 0.88 12.79
C TYR A 114 -7.91 0.09 14.10
N ASN A 115 -7.02 0.47 15.01
CA ASN A 115 -7.09 -0.04 16.36
C ASN A 115 -8.28 0.61 17.10
N LYS A 116 -8.85 -0.10 18.07
CA LYS A 116 -9.93 0.43 18.91
C LYS A 116 -9.47 1.71 19.61
N GLY A 117 -10.23 2.78 19.45
CA GLY A 117 -9.90 4.11 19.99
C GLY A 117 -9.07 5.00 19.06
N ASP A 118 -8.59 4.48 17.92
CA ASP A 118 -7.73 5.20 16.97
C ASP A 118 -8.46 5.56 15.65
N GLU A 119 -9.80 5.50 15.67
CA GLU A 119 -10.63 5.67 14.48
C GLU A 119 -10.52 7.09 13.88
N LYS A 120 -10.09 8.07 14.67
CA LYS A 120 -9.85 9.46 14.22
C LYS A 120 -8.45 9.64 13.62
N SER A 121 -7.53 8.75 13.91
CA SER A 121 -6.14 8.83 13.44
C SER A 121 -6.03 8.75 11.92
N LEU A 122 -5.10 9.49 11.35
CA LEU A 122 -4.71 9.39 9.94
C LEU A 122 -3.68 8.29 9.70
N MET A 123 -2.99 7.83 10.74
CA MET A 123 -1.87 6.89 10.64
C MET A 123 -2.22 5.58 9.90
N PRO A 124 -3.37 4.92 10.15
CA PRO A 124 -3.72 3.71 9.41
C PRO A 124 -3.91 3.95 7.91
N LEU A 125 -4.48 5.10 7.54
CA LEU A 125 -4.67 5.46 6.14
C LEU A 125 -3.34 5.79 5.44
N LEU A 126 -2.45 6.51 6.12
CA LEU A 126 -1.10 6.79 5.62
C LEU A 126 -0.29 5.49 5.44
N LYS A 127 -0.39 4.55 6.38
CA LYS A 127 0.21 3.21 6.27
C LYS A 127 -0.35 2.43 5.08
N PHE A 128 -1.67 2.46 4.88
CA PHE A 128 -2.30 1.82 3.73
C PHE A 128 -1.70 2.32 2.42
N PHE A 129 -1.53 3.63 2.27
CA PHE A 129 -0.93 4.24 1.08
C PHE A 129 0.61 4.17 1.06
N ALA A 130 1.24 3.74 2.15
CA ALA A 130 2.70 3.75 2.32
C ALA A 130 3.31 5.14 2.08
N VAL A 131 2.69 6.17 2.63
CA VAL A 131 3.15 7.57 2.58
C VAL A 131 3.28 8.15 3.97
N ALA A 132 4.18 9.13 4.13
CA ALA A 132 4.49 9.72 5.43
C ALA A 132 3.52 10.83 5.83
N SER A 133 2.81 11.44 4.88
CA SER A 133 1.90 12.57 5.13
C SER A 133 0.87 12.69 4.01
N PRO A 134 -0.24 13.44 4.21
CA PRO A 134 -1.16 13.83 3.15
C PRO A 134 -0.49 14.56 1.99
N GLN A 135 0.46 15.44 2.27
CA GLN A 135 1.23 16.15 1.24
C GLN A 135 2.10 15.21 0.41
N ALA A 136 2.69 14.20 1.07
CA ALA A 136 3.43 13.16 0.36
C ALA A 136 2.50 12.31 -0.52
N TRP A 137 1.26 12.07 -0.10
CA TRP A 137 0.25 11.41 -0.93
C TRP A 137 -0.10 12.25 -2.16
N ASP A 138 -0.33 13.57 -1.99
CA ASP A 138 -0.58 14.47 -3.12
C ASP A 138 0.59 14.43 -4.11
N GLY A 139 1.81 14.57 -3.65
CA GLY A 139 3.01 14.51 -4.49
C GLY A 139 3.20 13.16 -5.19
N TYR A 140 2.90 12.06 -4.50
CA TYR A 140 3.09 10.72 -5.06
C TYR A 140 1.95 10.30 -6.00
N TYR A 141 0.69 10.53 -5.60
CA TYR A 141 -0.48 10.07 -6.35
C TYR A 141 -1.02 11.12 -7.32
N LYS A 142 -0.96 12.42 -7.02
CA LYS A 142 -1.46 13.46 -7.93
C LYS A 142 -0.38 14.02 -8.88
N ASP A 143 0.83 14.32 -8.38
CA ASP A 143 1.71 15.22 -9.13
C ASP A 143 2.86 14.58 -9.89
N ALA A 144 3.59 13.61 -9.40
CA ALA A 144 4.89 13.33 -9.98
C ALA A 144 5.13 11.92 -10.52
N LYS A 145 4.92 10.88 -9.72
CA LYS A 145 5.32 9.53 -10.15
C LYS A 145 4.25 8.80 -10.92
N LEU A 146 2.99 9.05 -10.60
CA LEU A 146 1.89 8.47 -11.34
C LEU A 146 1.67 9.17 -12.68
N LYS A 147 1.95 10.48 -12.82
CA LYS A 147 1.95 11.15 -14.14
C LYS A 147 2.88 10.48 -15.16
N VAL A 148 4.07 10.04 -14.73
CA VAL A 148 5.00 9.32 -15.60
C VAL A 148 4.57 7.87 -15.86
N ALA A 149 3.97 7.24 -14.86
CA ALA A 149 3.52 5.87 -14.94
C ALA A 149 2.10 5.74 -15.54
N PHE A 150 1.20 6.67 -15.23
CA PHE A 150 -0.20 6.64 -15.68
C PHE A 150 -0.45 7.45 -16.94
N ARG A 151 0.46 8.25 -17.44
CA ARG A 151 0.20 9.20 -18.55
C ARG A 151 -1.11 9.99 -18.43
N ILE A 152 -1.85 9.80 -17.35
CA ILE A 152 -3.10 10.45 -16.97
C ILE A 152 -2.88 11.00 -15.58
N SER A 153 -3.10 12.28 -15.40
CA SER A 153 -3.09 12.89 -14.07
C SER A 153 -4.28 12.33 -13.28
N LEU A 154 -4.05 11.83 -12.05
CA LEU A 154 -5.17 11.53 -11.16
C LEU A 154 -6.03 12.78 -10.87
N ALA A 155 -5.49 13.97 -11.11
CA ALA A 155 -6.26 15.22 -11.05
C ALA A 155 -7.38 15.28 -12.11
N ASP A 156 -7.21 14.55 -13.22
CA ASP A 156 -8.19 14.49 -14.31
C ASP A 156 -9.24 13.39 -14.11
N VAL A 157 -9.08 12.57 -13.05
CA VAL A 157 -10.03 11.49 -12.71
C VAL A 157 -11.15 12.04 -11.83
N LYS A 158 -12.38 11.59 -12.06
CA LYS A 158 -13.58 12.04 -11.32
C LYS A 158 -13.43 11.93 -9.80
N ASP A 159 -12.77 10.89 -9.30
CA ASP A 159 -12.46 10.71 -7.89
C ASP A 159 -11.03 10.14 -7.72
N PRO A 160 -10.02 11.00 -7.55
CA PRO A 160 -8.63 10.57 -7.40
C PRO A 160 -8.38 9.78 -6.11
N TYR A 161 -9.16 10.03 -5.06
CA TYR A 161 -9.02 9.33 -3.79
C TYR A 161 -9.50 7.88 -3.87
N ALA A 162 -10.68 7.67 -4.46
CA ALA A 162 -11.20 6.32 -4.71
C ALA A 162 -10.30 5.54 -5.67
N THR A 163 -9.87 6.19 -6.76
CA THR A 163 -9.00 5.58 -7.77
C THR A 163 -7.68 5.14 -7.17
N SER A 164 -7.01 6.03 -6.40
CA SER A 164 -5.74 5.70 -5.75
C SER A 164 -5.89 4.56 -4.72
N ALA A 165 -6.98 4.54 -3.97
CA ALA A 165 -7.25 3.46 -3.02
C ALA A 165 -7.44 2.11 -3.72
N TRP A 166 -8.16 2.08 -4.85
CA TRP A 166 -8.34 0.89 -5.67
C TRP A 166 -7.00 0.38 -6.23
N ILE A 167 -6.19 1.27 -6.78
CA ILE A 167 -4.86 0.97 -7.28
C ILE A 167 -3.97 0.40 -6.16
N ARG A 168 -3.95 1.08 -5.00
CA ARG A 168 -3.14 0.65 -3.85
C ARG A 168 -3.56 -0.72 -3.33
N ARG A 169 -4.85 -1.02 -3.31
CA ARG A 169 -5.32 -2.35 -2.94
C ARG A 169 -4.76 -3.43 -3.86
N GLY A 170 -4.72 -3.20 -5.17
CA GLY A 170 -4.10 -4.11 -6.13
C GLY A 170 -2.61 -4.34 -5.87
N GLU A 171 -1.86 -3.30 -5.47
CA GLU A 171 -0.45 -3.45 -5.05
C GLU A 171 -0.30 -4.36 -3.84
N ILE A 172 -1.11 -4.11 -2.81
CA ILE A 172 -1.09 -4.91 -1.58
C ILE A 172 -1.40 -6.38 -1.87
N LEU A 173 -2.39 -6.65 -2.73
CA LEU A 173 -2.71 -8.01 -3.14
C LEU A 173 -1.58 -8.65 -3.96
N ALA A 174 -0.95 -7.88 -4.84
CA ALA A 174 0.19 -8.33 -5.60
C ALA A 174 1.41 -8.67 -4.71
N ASP A 175 1.60 -7.94 -3.62
CA ASP A 175 2.69 -8.19 -2.68
C ASP A 175 2.45 -9.43 -1.79
N ARG A 176 1.18 -9.75 -1.52
CA ARG A 176 0.82 -10.95 -0.75
C ARG A 176 1.05 -12.26 -1.50
N ASP A 177 0.99 -12.20 -2.82
CA ASP A 177 1.22 -13.35 -3.71
C ASP A 177 2.32 -13.02 -4.73
N PRO A 178 3.60 -13.03 -4.33
CA PRO A 178 4.69 -12.66 -5.21
C PRO A 178 4.81 -13.63 -6.40
N MET A 179 5.09 -13.07 -7.56
CA MET A 179 5.38 -13.82 -8.77
C MET A 179 6.82 -13.55 -9.20
N GLU A 180 7.51 -14.63 -9.61
CA GLU A 180 8.84 -14.51 -10.18
C GLU A 180 8.78 -13.89 -11.58
N LYS A 181 9.78 -13.07 -11.87
CA LYS A 181 9.97 -12.49 -13.18
C LYS A 181 10.38 -13.59 -14.16
N GLN A 182 9.65 -13.73 -15.24
CA GLN A 182 10.03 -14.65 -16.32
C GLN A 182 10.87 -13.91 -17.37
N GLU A 183 12.18 -14.13 -17.34
CA GLU A 183 13.14 -13.40 -18.19
C GLU A 183 13.47 -14.09 -19.52
N GLN A 184 13.40 -15.41 -19.56
CA GLN A 184 13.90 -16.22 -20.69
C GLN A 184 13.12 -15.99 -21.99
N ILE A 185 11.81 -15.75 -21.91
CA ILE A 185 10.95 -15.55 -23.07
C ILE A 185 10.21 -14.21 -22.93
N PRO A 186 10.31 -13.32 -23.92
CA PRO A 186 9.58 -12.06 -23.89
C PRO A 186 8.08 -12.25 -23.67
N VAL A 187 7.47 -11.42 -22.82
CA VAL A 187 6.03 -11.51 -22.47
C VAL A 187 5.14 -11.56 -23.72
N ARG A 188 5.48 -10.80 -24.75
CA ARG A 188 4.75 -10.79 -26.03
C ARG A 188 4.68 -12.18 -26.70
N LYS A 189 5.78 -12.94 -26.66
CA LYS A 189 5.81 -14.30 -27.23
C LYS A 189 4.96 -15.27 -26.39
N ARG A 190 5.05 -15.16 -25.06
CA ARG A 190 4.28 -15.98 -24.11
C ARG A 190 2.78 -15.76 -24.27
N VAL A 191 2.34 -14.49 -24.34
CA VAL A 191 0.93 -14.13 -24.54
C VAL A 191 0.43 -14.64 -25.88
N LYS A 192 1.18 -14.44 -26.97
CA LYS A 192 0.78 -14.95 -28.29
C LYS A 192 0.62 -16.47 -28.32
N ALA A 193 1.48 -17.20 -27.62
CA ALA A 193 1.40 -18.66 -27.53
C ALA A 193 0.18 -19.12 -26.72
N ALA A 194 -0.18 -18.41 -25.63
CA ALA A 194 -1.32 -18.76 -24.79
C ALA A 194 -2.66 -18.19 -25.28
N LEU A 195 -2.65 -17.27 -26.25
CA LEU A 195 -3.86 -16.60 -26.69
C LEU A 195 -4.99 -17.57 -27.15
N PRO A 196 -4.71 -18.66 -27.88
CA PRO A 196 -5.75 -19.63 -28.22
C PRO A 196 -6.38 -20.29 -26.99
N GLU A 197 -5.60 -20.63 -25.95
CA GLU A 197 -6.10 -21.19 -24.69
C GLU A 197 -6.99 -20.19 -23.97
N ILE A 198 -6.55 -18.92 -23.89
CA ILE A 198 -7.33 -17.84 -23.27
C ILE A 198 -8.66 -17.62 -24.00
N ILE A 199 -8.65 -17.60 -25.34
CA ILE A 199 -9.86 -17.45 -26.15
C ILE A 199 -10.81 -18.64 -25.95
N ALA A 200 -10.29 -19.87 -25.95
CA ALA A 200 -11.08 -21.06 -25.68
C ALA A 200 -11.71 -21.03 -24.28
N PHE A 201 -10.94 -20.61 -23.28
CA PHE A 201 -11.43 -20.44 -21.92
C PHE A 201 -12.52 -19.36 -21.83
N ALA A 202 -12.37 -18.25 -22.54
CA ALA A 202 -13.39 -17.20 -22.65
C ALA A 202 -14.67 -17.73 -23.30
N ALA A 203 -14.53 -18.51 -24.38
CA ALA A 203 -15.65 -19.14 -25.08
C ALA A 203 -16.46 -20.08 -24.17
N ALA A 204 -15.78 -20.86 -23.32
CA ALA A 204 -16.41 -21.75 -22.34
C ALA A 204 -17.09 -20.99 -21.19
N ASN A 205 -16.69 -19.75 -20.92
CA ASN A 205 -17.13 -18.94 -19.78
C ASN A 205 -17.90 -17.68 -20.17
N LYS A 206 -18.65 -17.72 -21.26
CA LYS A 206 -19.45 -16.59 -21.80
C LYS A 206 -20.56 -16.15 -20.85
N VAL A 207 -21.15 -17.10 -20.14
CA VAL A 207 -22.35 -16.90 -19.33
C VAL A 207 -22.01 -17.25 -17.86
N ARG A 208 -22.51 -16.45 -16.96
CA ARG A 208 -22.40 -16.78 -15.52
C ARG A 208 -23.33 -17.96 -15.21
N PRO A 209 -22.88 -19.00 -14.49
CA PRO A 209 -23.74 -20.12 -14.11
C PRO A 209 -24.98 -19.63 -13.34
N LYS A 210 -26.18 -20.13 -13.73
CA LYS A 210 -27.42 -19.85 -13.01
C LYS A 210 -27.33 -20.40 -11.58
N GLY A 211 -27.75 -19.64 -10.59
CA GLY A 211 -27.83 -20.09 -9.20
C GLY A 211 -26.65 -19.73 -8.28
N LYS A 212 -25.50 -19.32 -8.80
CA LYS A 212 -24.50 -18.66 -7.96
C LYS A 212 -24.97 -17.25 -7.63
N LYS A 213 -25.39 -17.00 -6.39
CA LYS A 213 -25.83 -15.68 -5.92
C LYS A 213 -24.79 -14.64 -6.32
N ARG A 214 -25.25 -13.52 -6.85
CA ARG A 214 -24.45 -12.29 -6.91
C ARG A 214 -23.99 -12.03 -5.49
N ILE A 215 -22.68 -12.10 -5.24
CA ILE A 215 -22.18 -11.97 -3.89
C ILE A 215 -22.50 -10.56 -3.45
N THR A 216 -23.45 -10.47 -2.54
CA THR A 216 -23.77 -9.28 -1.81
C THR A 216 -22.69 -9.12 -0.76
N TYR A 217 -21.92 -8.10 -0.91
CA TYR A 217 -20.85 -7.55 -0.10
C TYR A 217 -21.12 -7.61 1.38
N TRP A 218 -20.08 -7.71 2.15
CA TRP A 218 -19.95 -7.51 3.60
C TRP A 218 -19.45 -8.67 4.43
N THR A 219 -18.56 -9.49 3.90
CA THR A 219 -17.67 -10.23 4.80
C THR A 219 -16.23 -10.07 4.32
N PRO A 220 -15.25 -9.79 5.20
CA PRO A 220 -13.84 -9.72 4.86
C PRO A 220 -13.29 -11.00 4.23
N GLU A 221 -13.97 -12.11 4.46
CA GLU A 221 -13.59 -13.48 4.09
C GLU A 221 -14.26 -13.99 2.81
N ALA A 222 -15.22 -13.28 2.27
CA ALA A 222 -15.84 -13.65 1.00
C ALA A 222 -15.00 -13.12 -0.18
N GLU A 223 -13.80 -13.63 -0.34
CA GLU A 223 -13.19 -13.73 -1.65
C GLU A 223 -14.13 -14.57 -2.51
N VAL A 224 -14.84 -13.86 -3.42
CA VAL A 224 -15.73 -14.52 -4.36
C VAL A 224 -14.89 -15.37 -5.25
N VAL A 225 -14.83 -16.63 -4.98
CA VAL A 225 -14.28 -17.61 -5.90
C VAL A 225 -15.29 -17.77 -7.05
N ASP A 226 -15.18 -16.88 -8.03
CA ASP A 226 -15.76 -17.11 -9.33
C ASP A 226 -14.80 -17.99 -10.12
N ASP A 227 -15.16 -19.24 -10.38
CA ASP A 227 -14.30 -20.23 -11.04
C ASP A 227 -13.70 -19.70 -12.34
N CYS A 228 -14.45 -18.84 -13.07
CA CYS A 228 -13.96 -18.16 -14.26
C CYS A 228 -12.84 -17.14 -13.94
N MET A 229 -12.97 -16.37 -12.86
CA MET A 229 -11.96 -15.41 -12.46
C MET A 229 -10.69 -16.13 -11.99
N THR A 230 -10.84 -17.16 -11.18
CA THR A 230 -9.73 -17.99 -10.70
C THR A 230 -9.01 -18.70 -11.86
N GLY A 231 -9.75 -19.33 -12.77
CA GLY A 231 -9.16 -20.00 -13.92
C GLY A 231 -8.41 -19.03 -14.84
N LEU A 232 -8.92 -17.82 -15.05
CA LEU A 232 -8.23 -16.78 -15.81
C LEU A 232 -6.93 -16.35 -15.11
N GLN A 233 -6.94 -16.18 -13.79
CA GLN A 233 -5.75 -15.86 -13.00
C GLN A 233 -4.68 -16.96 -13.15
N GLU A 234 -5.08 -18.23 -13.08
CA GLU A 234 -4.16 -19.37 -13.21
C GLU A 234 -3.53 -19.45 -14.62
N ILE A 235 -4.32 -19.30 -15.68
CA ILE A 235 -3.81 -19.28 -17.06
C ILE A 235 -2.81 -18.16 -17.24
N CYS A 236 -3.15 -16.94 -16.79
CA CYS A 236 -2.27 -15.79 -16.91
C CYS A 236 -1.00 -15.91 -16.05
N ARG A 237 -1.11 -16.52 -14.85
CA ARG A 237 0.03 -16.78 -13.98
C ARG A 237 1.09 -17.66 -14.65
N LYS A 238 0.68 -18.72 -15.37
CA LYS A 238 1.59 -19.62 -16.12
C LYS A 238 2.42 -18.88 -17.16
N ILE A 239 1.90 -17.81 -17.72
CA ILE A 239 2.60 -16.98 -18.71
C ILE A 239 3.24 -15.74 -18.11
N GLY A 240 3.30 -15.65 -16.77
CA GLY A 240 3.97 -14.56 -16.05
C GLY A 240 3.24 -13.23 -16.15
N ILE A 241 1.90 -13.25 -16.21
CA ILE A 241 1.04 -12.09 -16.09
C ILE A 241 0.19 -12.24 -14.84
N ARG A 242 0.15 -11.22 -14.01
CA ARG A 242 -0.73 -11.18 -12.86
C ARG A 242 -2.06 -10.56 -13.24
N VAL A 243 -3.14 -11.27 -12.97
CA VAL A 243 -4.50 -10.76 -13.06
C VAL A 243 -5.08 -10.68 -11.67
N LEU A 244 -5.62 -9.52 -11.29
CA LEU A 244 -6.28 -9.30 -10.01
C LEU A 244 -7.69 -8.79 -10.22
N PHE A 245 -8.63 -9.32 -9.45
CA PHE A 245 -9.97 -8.79 -9.33
C PHE A 245 -10.10 -8.04 -8.00
N VAL A 246 -10.35 -6.73 -8.08
CA VAL A 246 -10.35 -5.84 -6.92
C VAL A 246 -11.71 -5.15 -6.82
N GLN A 247 -12.28 -5.14 -5.62
CA GLN A 247 -13.56 -4.47 -5.37
C GLN A 247 -13.49 -3.00 -5.77
N ASN A 248 -14.43 -2.56 -6.58
CA ASN A 248 -14.48 -1.18 -7.07
C ASN A 248 -15.38 -0.30 -6.19
N PHE A 249 -15.18 1.02 -6.26
CA PHE A 249 -16.02 2.03 -5.63
C PHE A 249 -17.09 2.54 -6.60
N LYS A 250 -18.25 2.90 -6.09
CA LYS A 250 -19.32 3.49 -6.91
C LYS A 250 -18.90 4.82 -7.55
N CYS A 251 -18.08 5.59 -6.82
CA CYS A 251 -17.59 6.90 -7.26
C CYS A 251 -16.39 6.81 -8.24
N ALA A 252 -15.77 5.64 -8.39
CA ALA A 252 -14.65 5.42 -9.31
C ALA A 252 -15.00 4.28 -10.28
N PRO A 253 -15.72 4.53 -11.38
CA PRO A 253 -16.19 3.52 -12.32
C PRO A 253 -15.06 3.06 -13.25
N ILE A 254 -13.98 2.51 -12.68
CA ILE A 254 -12.87 1.93 -13.43
C ILE A 254 -13.19 0.47 -13.71
N TYR A 255 -13.11 0.03 -14.96
CA TYR A 255 -13.32 -1.37 -15.33
C TYR A 255 -12.04 -2.19 -15.26
N GLY A 256 -10.93 -1.64 -15.71
CA GLY A 256 -9.65 -2.30 -15.74
C GLY A 256 -8.49 -1.33 -15.75
N MET A 257 -7.31 -1.88 -15.52
CA MET A 257 -6.06 -1.18 -15.56
C MET A 257 -4.93 -2.16 -15.88
N TYR A 258 -4.03 -1.73 -16.73
CA TYR A 258 -2.76 -2.39 -16.98
C TYR A 258 -1.58 -1.56 -16.47
N ARG A 259 -0.59 -2.22 -15.88
CA ARG A 259 0.71 -1.65 -15.56
C ARG A 259 1.78 -2.73 -15.34
N TRP A 260 3.03 -2.32 -15.25
CA TRP A 260 4.09 -3.16 -14.72
C TRP A 260 4.28 -2.87 -13.22
N TYR A 261 4.24 -3.93 -12.42
CA TYR A 261 4.47 -3.85 -10.98
C TYR A 261 5.57 -4.82 -10.59
N LYS A 262 6.69 -4.30 -10.03
CA LYS A 262 7.88 -5.09 -9.68
C LYS A 262 8.32 -6.01 -10.84
N ASP A 263 8.43 -5.45 -12.03
CA ASP A 263 8.83 -6.14 -13.27
C ASP A 263 7.88 -7.24 -13.79
N VAL A 264 6.71 -7.39 -13.20
CA VAL A 264 5.65 -8.30 -13.65
C VAL A 264 4.51 -7.48 -14.25
N PRO A 265 3.99 -7.85 -15.44
CA PRO A 265 2.75 -7.25 -15.96
C PRO A 265 1.59 -7.54 -15.01
N LEU A 266 0.87 -6.51 -14.63
CA LEU A 266 -0.30 -6.57 -13.76
C LEU A 266 -1.51 -6.03 -14.52
N ILE A 267 -2.52 -6.87 -14.66
CA ILE A 267 -3.86 -6.49 -15.11
C ILE A 267 -4.75 -6.49 -13.87
N GLN A 268 -5.28 -5.34 -13.51
CA GLN A 268 -6.20 -5.20 -12.39
C GLN A 268 -7.59 -4.89 -12.94
N LEU A 269 -8.56 -5.74 -12.63
CA LEU A 269 -9.94 -5.64 -13.06
C LEU A 269 -10.84 -5.41 -11.85
N HIS A 270 -11.98 -4.75 -12.05
CA HIS A 270 -12.96 -4.71 -10.97
C HIS A 270 -13.71 -6.05 -10.86
N ASP A 271 -14.28 -6.32 -9.69
CA ASP A 271 -14.93 -7.60 -9.36
C ASP A 271 -16.40 -7.67 -9.77
N ARG A 272 -17.01 -6.56 -10.22
CA ARG A 272 -18.45 -6.38 -10.36
C ARG A 272 -18.94 -6.21 -11.78
N PHE A 273 -18.44 -6.97 -12.70
CA PHE A 273 -18.98 -6.94 -14.06
C PHE A 273 -20.44 -7.43 -14.08
N GLU A 274 -21.35 -6.63 -14.57
CA GLU A 274 -22.75 -7.03 -14.77
C GLU A 274 -22.86 -8.13 -15.81
N LYS A 275 -22.10 -7.98 -16.89
CA LYS A 275 -22.06 -8.92 -18.03
C LYS A 275 -20.67 -9.53 -18.17
N ARG A 276 -20.61 -10.83 -18.42
CA ARG A 276 -19.35 -11.52 -18.76
C ARG A 276 -18.67 -10.94 -20.00
N ALA A 277 -19.45 -10.54 -20.98
CA ALA A 277 -18.92 -9.91 -22.19
C ALA A 277 -18.08 -8.66 -21.85
N THR A 278 -18.57 -7.79 -20.95
CA THR A 278 -17.83 -6.59 -20.51
C THR A 278 -16.53 -6.98 -19.80
N MET A 279 -16.56 -8.00 -18.94
CA MET A 279 -15.34 -8.49 -18.25
C MET A 279 -14.31 -8.99 -19.27
N TRP A 280 -14.71 -9.82 -20.21
CA TRP A 280 -13.82 -10.37 -21.22
C TRP A 280 -13.28 -9.30 -22.15
N PHE A 281 -14.12 -8.37 -22.59
CA PHE A 281 -13.68 -7.24 -23.39
C PHE A 281 -12.62 -6.42 -22.66
N THR A 282 -12.89 -6.06 -21.39
CA THR A 282 -11.93 -5.31 -20.55
C THR A 282 -10.63 -6.08 -20.39
N PHE A 283 -10.69 -7.38 -20.10
CA PHE A 283 -9.50 -8.20 -19.97
C PHE A 283 -8.66 -8.23 -21.28
N PHE A 284 -9.28 -8.47 -22.43
CA PHE A 284 -8.58 -8.49 -23.70
C PHE A 284 -8.01 -7.13 -24.08
N HIS A 285 -8.70 -6.05 -23.74
CA HIS A 285 -8.22 -4.69 -23.92
C HIS A 285 -6.93 -4.44 -23.12
N GLU A 286 -6.93 -4.77 -21.82
CA GLU A 286 -5.74 -4.63 -20.98
C GLU A 286 -4.60 -5.60 -21.39
N LEU A 287 -4.95 -6.78 -21.90
CA LEU A 287 -3.99 -7.73 -22.46
C LEU A 287 -3.32 -7.19 -23.74
N ALA A 288 -4.04 -6.43 -24.57
CA ALA A 288 -3.47 -5.74 -25.71
C ALA A 288 -2.39 -4.74 -25.30
N HIS A 289 -2.61 -4.00 -24.23
CA HIS A 289 -1.60 -3.09 -23.70
C HIS A 289 -0.33 -3.85 -23.21
N VAL A 290 -0.47 -5.04 -22.63
CA VAL A 290 0.68 -5.91 -22.32
C VAL A 290 1.43 -6.29 -23.58
N LEU A 291 0.71 -6.61 -24.68
CA LEU A 291 1.27 -7.06 -25.95
C LEU A 291 2.00 -5.97 -26.71
N TYR A 292 1.40 -4.79 -26.79
CA TYR A 292 1.83 -3.77 -27.76
C TYR A 292 2.57 -2.60 -27.11
N HIS A 293 2.27 -2.26 -25.87
CA HIS A 293 2.75 -1.01 -25.25
C HIS A 293 3.90 -1.19 -24.24
N GLY A 294 4.20 -2.43 -23.82
CA GLY A 294 5.36 -2.76 -23.00
C GLY A 294 5.41 -2.08 -21.63
N LYS A 295 6.63 -1.92 -21.06
CA LYS A 295 6.83 -1.40 -19.70
C LYS A 295 6.53 0.11 -19.51
N LYS A 296 6.38 0.87 -20.59
CA LYS A 296 6.32 2.35 -20.53
C LYS A 296 4.90 2.92 -20.43
N GLY A 297 3.89 2.09 -20.24
CA GLY A 297 2.49 2.52 -20.19
C GLY A 297 1.75 2.02 -18.96
N ILE A 298 0.86 2.84 -18.43
CA ILE A 298 -0.27 2.42 -17.62
C ILE A 298 -1.48 2.96 -18.34
N CYS A 299 -2.48 2.11 -18.56
CA CYS A 299 -3.77 2.50 -19.10
C CYS A 299 -4.85 2.20 -18.08
N LEU A 300 -5.81 3.11 -17.96
CA LEU A 300 -7.03 2.96 -17.17
C LEU A 300 -8.21 2.97 -18.14
N GLN A 301 -9.00 1.93 -18.16
CA GLN A 301 -10.17 1.83 -19.01
C GLN A 301 -11.42 2.47 -18.37
N ASN A 302 -12.22 3.12 -19.21
CA ASN A 302 -13.49 3.79 -18.86
C ASN A 302 -13.36 5.06 -17.98
N ILE A 303 -12.28 5.80 -18.17
CA ILE A 303 -12.21 7.20 -17.79
C ILE A 303 -12.36 8.00 -19.08
N GLU A 304 -13.21 9.02 -19.09
CA GLU A 304 -13.48 9.89 -20.26
C GLU A 304 -12.23 10.62 -20.82
N ILE A 305 -11.03 10.21 -20.39
CA ILE A 305 -9.75 10.88 -20.64
C ILE A 305 -8.84 10.05 -21.56
N THR A 306 -9.42 9.43 -22.58
CA THR A 306 -8.66 8.68 -23.60
C THR A 306 -7.95 9.59 -24.62
N HIS A 307 -7.92 10.91 -24.38
CA HIS A 307 -7.44 11.88 -25.37
C HIS A 307 -5.92 11.89 -25.62
N ASN A 308 -5.11 11.25 -24.78
CA ASN A 308 -3.65 11.40 -24.92
C ASN A 308 -2.97 10.41 -25.89
N PHE A 309 -3.61 9.27 -26.24
CA PHE A 309 -3.09 8.30 -27.22
C PHE A 309 -4.19 7.52 -27.90
N PRO A 310 -5.02 8.13 -28.75
CA PRO A 310 -6.16 7.48 -29.40
C PRO A 310 -5.76 6.25 -30.20
N GLU A 311 -4.61 6.30 -30.89
CA GLU A 311 -4.13 5.17 -31.71
C GLU A 311 -3.87 3.89 -30.89
N LYS A 312 -3.40 4.01 -29.64
CA LYS A 312 -3.13 2.85 -28.78
C LYS A 312 -4.41 2.27 -28.20
N GLU A 313 -5.34 3.12 -27.88
CA GLU A 313 -6.67 2.70 -27.43
C GLU A 313 -7.45 2.02 -28.55
N ASP A 314 -7.36 2.55 -29.76
CA ASP A 314 -7.97 1.94 -30.93
C ASP A 314 -7.33 0.57 -31.25
N GLU A 315 -5.99 0.45 -31.16
CA GLU A 315 -5.30 -0.83 -31.32
C GLU A 315 -5.76 -1.84 -30.26
N ALA A 316 -5.89 -1.43 -29.00
CA ALA A 316 -6.34 -2.28 -27.90
C ALA A 316 -7.83 -2.68 -28.09
N ASN A 317 -8.67 -1.75 -28.50
CA ASN A 317 -10.08 -2.02 -28.79
C ASN A 317 -10.25 -2.99 -29.95
N CYS A 318 -9.51 -2.78 -31.05
CA CYS A 318 -9.53 -3.70 -32.20
C CYS A 318 -9.08 -5.11 -31.81
N PHE A 319 -8.02 -5.22 -31.01
CA PHE A 319 -7.56 -6.52 -30.52
C PHE A 319 -8.62 -7.19 -29.64
N ALA A 320 -9.20 -6.45 -28.69
CA ALA A 320 -10.25 -6.97 -27.81
C ALA A 320 -11.46 -7.45 -28.63
N GLN A 321 -11.93 -6.66 -29.57
CA GLN A 321 -13.04 -7.01 -30.45
C GLN A 321 -12.76 -8.32 -31.22
N LYS A 322 -11.57 -8.44 -31.79
CA LYS A 322 -11.17 -9.68 -32.49
C LYS A 322 -11.20 -10.88 -31.56
N CYS A 323 -10.61 -10.80 -30.39
CA CYS A 323 -10.63 -11.88 -29.41
C CYS A 323 -12.05 -12.25 -28.96
N MET A 324 -12.94 -11.26 -28.82
CA MET A 324 -14.35 -11.49 -28.50
C MET A 324 -15.08 -12.24 -29.59
N VAL A 325 -14.86 -11.86 -30.86
CA VAL A 325 -15.44 -12.56 -32.01
C VAL A 325 -14.92 -14.00 -32.10
N ASP A 326 -13.59 -14.19 -31.98
CA ASP A 326 -12.94 -15.49 -31.98
C ASP A 326 -13.45 -16.39 -30.84
N ALA A 327 -13.79 -15.82 -29.68
CA ALA A 327 -14.44 -16.51 -28.58
C ALA A 327 -15.94 -16.71 -28.79
N GLY A 328 -16.51 -16.20 -29.88
CA GLY A 328 -17.94 -16.34 -30.24
C GLY A 328 -18.90 -15.51 -29.40
N PHE A 329 -18.50 -14.33 -28.96
CA PHE A 329 -19.42 -13.32 -28.44
C PHE A 329 -20.07 -12.58 -29.61
N THR A 330 -21.36 -12.36 -29.52
CA THR A 330 -22.09 -11.45 -30.42
C THR A 330 -21.91 -10.03 -29.96
N MET A 331 -21.39 -9.17 -30.82
CA MET A 331 -21.19 -7.75 -30.54
C MET A 331 -22.45 -6.93 -30.83
#